data_a3ccfd4d35831e445d916ff604c10b30
#
_entry.id   a3ccfd4d35831e445d916ff604c10b30
#
_cell.length_a   1.000
_cell.length_b   1.000
_cell.length_c   1.000
_cell.angle_alpha   90.00
_cell.angle_beta   90.00
_cell.angle_gamma   90.00
#
_symmetry.space_group_name_H-M   'P 1'
#
loop_
_entity.id
_entity.type
_entity.pdbx_description
1 polymer ?
#
loop_
_entity_poly.entity_id
_entity_poly.type
_entity_poly.pdbx_seq_one_letter_code
_entity_poly.pdbx_strand_id
1 'polypeptide(L)'
;MKVAVVSIAKNEEQFVKRWKESANDADALYILDTGSSDATVSIAKELGINVYEAVITPWHFANARNFLLDMLPDDIDWIINLDLDEILIDGWRAELEKVANDGSITRVRYKYIWNWNPDGTPGVTYHGDKIVRRHTHRWKGACHEVNTVQPGYEELQTFCELQIHQHADNTKSRSSYLPLLLLDVEEDPENDRNVYYCARELFFSGRAEEAVAMFKRHLGLKSAVWAPERAWSMRYLAKLLPEEAEHWHLRACAEYPEGAEVWTDLATFYYSKAQWPGCFYAATKALNCTYSGNLYLTEPNAYGWWPNDLAAIGAYQIGSYHLALKYGEIAVGLNPTDQRLKDNLFFYKKALTGVTVVIPTKSNIDGLTTLISALMSSNSMLRVVVVGDGTETKEMLQALPNSIIKTYVPRGSGISAMWNLGMQLANPGDHVLFLNDDVTINTSTVSGLIAALAEDSRIGLVCPKYAGDSDVDIVSQTTCRGRYDGTGGMAGFAMMLAGDLVPHFRFDERMMWWYGDDDLINWVNKKANRLCVISAKARCHHGHSVTITSNPPDNFNKQVEIDRQLFEQKWSA
;
A
#
# COMPACT_ATOMS: atom_id res chain seq x y z
N MET A 1 -30.96 -2.72 42.61
CA MET A 1 -30.61 -3.47 41.39
C MET A 1 -29.54 -4.52 41.74
N LYS A 2 -29.85 -5.78 41.52
CA LYS A 2 -28.98 -6.92 41.82
C LYS A 2 -28.35 -7.46 40.51
N VAL A 3 -27.03 -7.48 40.39
CA VAL A 3 -26.32 -7.86 39.20
C VAL A 3 -25.53 -9.15 39.44
N ALA A 4 -25.74 -10.16 38.60
CA ALA A 4 -24.93 -11.36 38.57
C ALA A 4 -23.98 -11.35 37.38
N VAL A 5 -22.70 -11.72 37.58
CA VAL A 5 -21.76 -12.05 36.52
C VAL A 5 -21.66 -13.57 36.45
N VAL A 6 -21.81 -14.10 35.21
CA VAL A 6 -21.97 -15.53 34.99
C VAL A 6 -21.03 -16.02 33.87
N SER A 7 -20.50 -17.26 34.00
CA SER A 7 -19.69 -17.90 33.00
C SER A 7 -19.94 -19.40 32.91
N ILE A 8 -19.68 -20.00 31.75
CA ILE A 8 -19.46 -21.43 31.61
C ILE A 8 -17.96 -21.71 31.57
N ALA A 9 -17.53 -22.83 32.14
CA ALA A 9 -16.12 -23.14 32.28
C ALA A 9 -15.79 -24.59 31.90
N LYS A 10 -14.62 -24.79 31.29
CA LYS A 10 -13.97 -26.08 31.15
C LYS A 10 -12.45 -25.92 30.98
N ASN A 11 -11.68 -26.34 32.01
CA ASN A 11 -10.22 -26.23 32.05
C ASN A 11 -9.73 -24.79 31.83
N GLU A 12 -10.10 -23.89 32.76
CA GLU A 12 -9.84 -22.45 32.71
C GLU A 12 -9.13 -21.94 33.99
N GLU A 13 -8.43 -22.81 34.73
CA GLU A 13 -7.82 -22.49 36.04
C GLU A 13 -7.01 -21.19 36.04
N GLN A 14 -6.31 -20.90 34.93
CA GLN A 14 -5.46 -19.72 34.77
C GLN A 14 -6.24 -18.39 34.74
N PHE A 15 -7.52 -18.40 34.42
CA PHE A 15 -8.32 -17.19 34.26
C PHE A 15 -9.23 -16.87 35.45
N VAL A 16 -9.62 -17.86 36.25
CA VAL A 16 -10.62 -17.73 37.31
C VAL A 16 -10.32 -16.57 38.26
N LYS A 17 -9.07 -16.43 38.69
CA LYS A 17 -8.69 -15.37 39.63
C LYS A 17 -8.88 -13.97 39.04
N ARG A 18 -8.34 -13.74 37.85
CA ARG A 18 -8.43 -12.45 37.14
C ARG A 18 -9.88 -12.10 36.82
N TRP A 19 -10.64 -13.07 36.34
CA TRP A 19 -12.08 -12.91 36.07
C TRP A 19 -12.82 -12.46 37.32
N LYS A 20 -12.61 -13.14 38.45
CA LYS A 20 -13.22 -12.80 39.73
C LYS A 20 -12.83 -11.39 40.21
N GLU A 21 -11.58 -11.02 40.09
CA GLU A 21 -11.07 -9.69 40.47
C GLU A 21 -11.75 -8.58 39.65
N SER A 22 -11.91 -8.78 38.33
CA SER A 22 -12.58 -7.81 37.46
C SER A 22 -14.08 -7.67 37.73
N ALA A 23 -14.74 -8.70 38.24
CA ALA A 23 -16.17 -8.74 38.53
C ALA A 23 -16.49 -8.50 40.01
N ASN A 24 -15.56 -7.96 40.80
CA ASN A 24 -15.75 -7.79 42.27
C ASN A 24 -16.93 -6.93 42.68
N ASP A 25 -17.36 -5.99 41.82
CA ASP A 25 -18.52 -5.11 42.12
C ASP A 25 -19.87 -5.77 41.80
N ALA A 26 -19.88 -7.05 41.39
CA ALA A 26 -21.12 -7.81 41.22
C ALA A 26 -21.70 -8.25 42.57
N ASP A 27 -23.05 -8.31 42.63
CA ASP A 27 -23.74 -8.81 43.83
C ASP A 27 -23.58 -10.33 43.99
N ALA A 28 -23.35 -11.07 42.89
CA ALA A 28 -23.09 -12.50 42.91
C ALA A 28 -22.31 -12.97 41.66
N LEU A 29 -21.49 -14.00 41.85
CA LEU A 29 -20.72 -14.62 40.78
C LEU A 29 -21.14 -16.09 40.66
N TYR A 30 -21.36 -16.55 39.41
CA TYR A 30 -21.74 -17.92 39.12
C TYR A 30 -20.91 -18.50 37.98
N ILE A 31 -20.44 -19.74 38.14
CA ILE A 31 -19.79 -20.52 37.11
C ILE A 31 -20.53 -21.86 36.95
N LEU A 32 -20.85 -22.23 35.73
CA LEU A 32 -21.19 -23.61 35.38
C LEU A 32 -19.95 -24.32 34.87
N ASP A 33 -19.40 -25.22 35.66
CA ASP A 33 -18.36 -26.12 35.20
C ASP A 33 -18.95 -27.27 34.39
N THR A 34 -18.40 -27.46 33.18
CA THR A 34 -18.89 -28.45 32.21
C THR A 34 -18.01 -29.68 32.09
N GLY A 35 -17.24 -29.96 33.15
CA GLY A 35 -16.37 -31.13 33.29
C GLY A 35 -14.89 -30.77 33.17
N SER A 36 -14.42 -29.84 33.97
CA SER A 36 -13.00 -29.54 34.11
C SER A 36 -12.26 -30.68 34.80
N SER A 37 -11.02 -30.90 34.37
CA SER A 37 -10.08 -31.85 34.94
C SER A 37 -8.90 -31.18 35.63
N ASP A 38 -8.78 -29.87 35.52
CA ASP A 38 -7.78 -29.01 36.17
C ASP A 38 -8.29 -28.41 37.49
N ALA A 39 -7.62 -27.41 38.04
CA ALA A 39 -8.01 -26.76 39.28
C ALA A 39 -9.11 -25.70 39.15
N THR A 40 -9.78 -25.56 38.01
CA THR A 40 -10.83 -24.54 37.76
C THR A 40 -11.87 -24.52 38.88
N VAL A 41 -12.45 -25.67 39.21
CA VAL A 41 -13.53 -25.77 40.23
C VAL A 41 -13.00 -25.47 41.63
N SER A 42 -11.85 -25.99 42.01
CA SER A 42 -11.27 -25.75 43.35
C SER A 42 -10.94 -24.28 43.57
N ILE A 43 -10.29 -23.63 42.57
CA ILE A 43 -9.96 -22.20 42.67
C ILE A 43 -11.22 -21.34 42.72
N ALA A 44 -12.24 -21.64 41.92
CA ALA A 44 -13.49 -20.89 41.92
C ALA A 44 -14.18 -20.96 43.30
N LYS A 45 -14.29 -22.15 43.91
CA LYS A 45 -14.87 -22.34 45.23
C LYS A 45 -14.05 -21.65 46.35
N GLU A 46 -12.72 -21.70 46.29
CA GLU A 46 -11.83 -21.00 47.25
C GLU A 46 -12.00 -19.47 47.17
N LEU A 47 -12.27 -18.93 46.00
CA LEU A 47 -12.51 -17.50 45.78
C LEU A 47 -13.95 -17.06 46.11
N GLY A 48 -14.81 -17.97 46.61
CA GLY A 48 -16.18 -17.68 47.00
C GLY A 48 -17.16 -17.53 45.83
N ILE A 49 -16.83 -18.07 44.67
CA ILE A 49 -17.73 -18.09 43.50
C ILE A 49 -18.71 -19.26 43.65
N ASN A 50 -19.99 -19.04 43.33
CA ASN A 50 -20.98 -20.10 43.26
C ASN A 50 -20.74 -20.99 42.06
N VAL A 51 -20.41 -22.26 42.26
CA VAL A 51 -20.09 -23.22 41.18
C VAL A 51 -21.20 -24.27 41.09
N TYR A 52 -21.78 -24.36 39.90
CA TYR A 52 -22.63 -25.49 39.50
C TYR A 52 -21.79 -26.42 38.61
N GLU A 53 -22.03 -27.71 38.68
CA GLU A 53 -21.31 -28.72 37.90
C GLU A 53 -22.32 -29.54 37.10
N ALA A 54 -22.21 -29.55 35.76
CA ALA A 54 -23.05 -30.36 34.88
C ALA A 54 -22.35 -30.73 33.57
N VAL A 55 -22.54 -31.94 33.10
CA VAL A 55 -22.05 -32.40 31.80
C VAL A 55 -23.16 -32.21 30.76
N ILE A 56 -22.89 -31.42 29.75
CA ILE A 56 -23.80 -31.16 28.62
C ILE A 56 -23.44 -32.14 27.47
N THR A 57 -24.37 -33.02 27.12
CA THR A 57 -24.15 -34.03 26.09
C THR A 57 -25.36 -34.16 25.17
N PRO A 58 -25.26 -34.02 23.84
CA PRO A 58 -24.07 -33.54 23.13
C PRO A 58 -23.71 -32.11 23.53
N TRP A 59 -22.42 -31.72 23.32
CA TRP A 59 -21.99 -30.38 23.65
C TRP A 59 -22.73 -29.34 22.81
N HIS A 60 -23.19 -28.28 23.48
CA HIS A 60 -23.95 -27.20 22.86
C HIS A 60 -23.83 -25.95 23.73
N PHE A 61 -23.21 -24.89 23.21
CA PHE A 61 -22.92 -23.70 24.02
C PHE A 61 -24.16 -23.03 24.58
N ALA A 62 -25.21 -22.81 23.77
CA ALA A 62 -26.44 -22.17 24.26
C ALA A 62 -27.14 -23.02 25.33
N ASN A 63 -27.13 -24.34 25.21
CA ASN A 63 -27.72 -25.22 26.22
C ASN A 63 -26.98 -25.10 27.57
N ALA A 64 -25.65 -25.04 27.54
CA ALA A 64 -24.85 -24.84 28.75
C ALA A 64 -25.13 -23.49 29.39
N ARG A 65 -25.19 -22.40 28.64
CA ARG A 65 -25.50 -21.08 29.17
C ARG A 65 -26.94 -21.01 29.69
N ASN A 66 -27.92 -21.56 28.99
CA ASN A 66 -29.30 -21.58 29.41
C ASN A 66 -29.49 -22.41 30.69
N PHE A 67 -28.81 -23.54 30.80
CA PHE A 67 -28.81 -24.34 32.04
C PHE A 67 -28.32 -23.51 33.21
N LEU A 68 -27.22 -22.76 33.07
CA LEU A 68 -26.74 -21.86 34.11
C LEU A 68 -27.76 -20.78 34.43
N LEU A 69 -28.38 -20.16 33.42
CA LEU A 69 -29.40 -19.15 33.62
C LEU A 69 -30.60 -19.69 34.44
N ASP A 70 -31.02 -20.94 34.24
CA ASP A 70 -32.11 -21.56 34.95
C ASP A 70 -31.78 -21.85 36.43
N MET A 71 -30.51 -21.99 36.78
CA MET A 71 -30.04 -22.23 38.12
C MET A 71 -29.88 -20.94 38.96
N LEU A 72 -29.97 -19.76 38.33
CA LEU A 72 -29.77 -18.50 39.04
C LEU A 72 -30.99 -18.14 39.90
N PRO A 73 -30.80 -17.52 41.09
CA PRO A 73 -31.89 -16.98 41.93
C PRO A 73 -32.78 -15.99 41.17
N ASP A 74 -34.07 -15.98 41.54
CA ASP A 74 -35.06 -15.11 40.89
C ASP A 74 -34.93 -13.63 41.26
N ASP A 75 -34.18 -13.30 42.31
CA ASP A 75 -33.99 -11.93 42.80
C ASP A 75 -32.86 -11.17 42.06
N ILE A 76 -32.30 -11.75 41.02
CA ILE A 76 -31.31 -11.10 40.13
C ILE A 76 -32.06 -10.25 39.09
N ASP A 77 -31.66 -8.97 38.96
CA ASP A 77 -32.21 -8.05 37.98
C ASP A 77 -31.51 -8.10 36.64
N TRP A 78 -30.15 -8.15 36.66
CA TRP A 78 -29.31 -8.09 35.48
C TRP A 78 -28.26 -9.19 35.46
N ILE A 79 -27.95 -9.68 34.26
CA ILE A 79 -26.97 -10.72 34.03
C ILE A 79 -25.90 -10.17 33.07
N ILE A 80 -24.65 -10.28 33.48
CA ILE A 80 -23.49 -10.08 32.63
C ILE A 80 -22.91 -11.46 32.30
N ASN A 81 -23.05 -11.90 31.03
CA ASN A 81 -22.43 -13.12 30.59
C ASN A 81 -20.98 -12.80 30.19
N LEU A 82 -20.02 -13.12 31.05
CA LEU A 82 -18.61 -12.81 30.93
C LEU A 82 -17.84 -14.12 30.84
N ASP A 83 -17.21 -14.40 29.69
CA ASP A 83 -16.40 -15.61 29.54
C ASP A 83 -15.14 -15.50 30.42
N LEU A 84 -14.54 -16.63 30.85
CA LEU A 84 -13.42 -16.59 31.81
C LEU A 84 -12.16 -15.91 31.25
N ASP A 85 -12.00 -15.86 29.94
CA ASP A 85 -10.92 -15.13 29.25
C ASP A 85 -11.25 -13.64 29.02
N GLU A 86 -12.42 -13.17 29.49
CA GLU A 86 -12.84 -11.77 29.42
C GLU A 86 -12.70 -11.08 30.80
N ILE A 87 -12.51 -9.76 30.80
CA ILE A 87 -12.46 -8.95 32.03
C ILE A 87 -13.33 -7.69 31.87
N LEU A 88 -14.00 -7.33 32.95
CA LEU A 88 -14.65 -6.04 33.12
C LEU A 88 -13.62 -4.98 33.56
N ILE A 89 -13.71 -3.77 33.01
CA ILE A 89 -12.82 -2.67 33.37
C ILE A 89 -13.38 -1.90 34.54
N ASP A 90 -12.51 -1.42 35.41
CA ASP A 90 -12.89 -0.68 36.64
C ASP A 90 -13.93 0.40 36.36
N GLY A 91 -14.90 0.55 37.27
CA GLY A 91 -16.02 1.48 37.15
C GLY A 91 -17.19 0.93 36.33
N TRP A 92 -17.13 -0.30 35.84
CA TRP A 92 -18.18 -0.92 35.03
C TRP A 92 -19.56 -0.90 35.72
N ARG A 93 -19.58 -1.08 37.03
CA ARG A 93 -20.83 -1.11 37.82
C ARG A 93 -21.56 0.25 37.77
N ALA A 94 -20.83 1.33 37.96
CA ALA A 94 -21.37 2.68 37.89
C ALA A 94 -21.89 3.03 36.48
N GLU A 95 -21.20 2.58 35.45
CA GLU A 95 -21.64 2.77 34.07
C GLU A 95 -22.94 2.00 33.77
N LEU A 96 -23.05 0.76 34.23
CA LEU A 96 -24.27 -0.04 34.08
C LEU A 96 -25.44 0.61 34.81
N GLU A 97 -25.27 1.09 36.06
CA GLU A 97 -26.31 1.71 36.87
C GLU A 97 -26.90 2.98 36.26
N LYS A 98 -26.16 3.73 35.47
CA LYS A 98 -26.67 4.93 34.77
C LYS A 98 -27.86 4.61 33.85
N VAL A 99 -27.86 3.42 33.24
CA VAL A 99 -28.85 3.03 32.22
C VAL A 99 -29.78 1.90 32.65
N ALA A 100 -29.37 1.03 33.56
CA ALA A 100 -30.08 -0.18 33.94
C ALA A 100 -31.30 0.08 34.86
N ASN A 101 -31.44 1.28 35.45
CA ASN A 101 -32.54 1.68 36.28
C ASN A 101 -33.83 1.97 35.49
N ASP A 102 -33.72 2.16 34.16
CA ASP A 102 -34.90 2.22 33.29
C ASP A 102 -35.52 0.82 33.17
N GLY A 103 -36.74 0.66 33.74
CA GLY A 103 -37.46 -0.61 33.76
C GLY A 103 -37.82 -1.16 32.38
N SER A 104 -37.81 -0.34 31.35
CA SER A 104 -38.11 -0.74 29.96
C SER A 104 -36.92 -1.42 29.26
N ILE A 105 -35.69 -1.07 29.63
CA ILE A 105 -34.49 -1.59 28.97
C ILE A 105 -34.32 -3.07 29.31
N THR A 106 -34.12 -3.87 28.27
CA THR A 106 -33.92 -5.32 28.37
C THR A 106 -32.51 -5.77 28.01
N ARG A 107 -31.75 -4.94 27.22
CA ARG A 107 -30.37 -5.19 26.85
C ARG A 107 -29.50 -3.93 26.97
N VAL A 108 -28.29 -4.07 27.49
CA VAL A 108 -27.26 -3.01 27.49
C VAL A 108 -26.12 -3.38 26.56
N ARG A 109 -25.86 -2.49 25.61
CA ARG A 109 -24.70 -2.58 24.70
C ARG A 109 -23.54 -1.86 25.35
N TYR A 110 -22.31 -2.36 25.08
CA TYR A 110 -21.09 -1.86 25.69
C TYR A 110 -19.93 -1.95 24.69
N LYS A 111 -18.81 -1.28 24.99
CA LYS A 111 -17.60 -1.37 24.17
C LYS A 111 -16.88 -2.69 24.45
N TYR A 112 -16.68 -3.50 23.42
CA TYR A 112 -15.95 -4.75 23.50
C TYR A 112 -14.64 -4.67 22.72
N ILE A 113 -13.52 -5.04 23.34
CA ILE A 113 -12.20 -5.14 22.69
C ILE A 113 -11.87 -6.61 22.52
N TRP A 114 -11.90 -7.07 21.26
CA TRP A 114 -11.75 -8.49 20.95
C TRP A 114 -10.31 -8.95 20.89
N ASN A 115 -9.37 -8.08 20.46
CA ASN A 115 -7.94 -8.39 20.42
C ASN A 115 -7.08 -7.13 20.56
N TRP A 116 -5.77 -7.33 20.71
CA TRP A 116 -4.79 -6.29 20.94
C TRP A 116 -3.71 -6.32 19.86
N ASN A 117 -3.27 -5.15 19.43
CA ASN A 117 -2.12 -4.99 18.56
C ASN A 117 -0.81 -5.26 19.32
N PRO A 118 0.30 -5.59 18.62
CA PRO A 118 1.59 -5.82 19.28
C PRO A 118 2.11 -4.64 20.10
N ASP A 119 1.66 -3.42 19.82
CA ASP A 119 2.02 -2.20 20.55
C ASP A 119 1.14 -1.93 21.78
N GLY A 120 0.20 -2.84 22.09
CA GLY A 120 -0.70 -2.72 23.23
C GLY A 120 -1.95 -1.85 22.97
N THR A 121 -2.13 -1.34 21.76
CA THR A 121 -3.35 -0.62 21.40
C THR A 121 -4.49 -1.60 21.08
N PRO A 122 -5.79 -1.19 21.29
CA PRO A 122 -6.92 -2.01 20.88
C PRO A 122 -6.89 -2.33 19.38
N GLY A 123 -7.09 -3.60 19.03
CA GLY A 123 -7.26 -4.06 17.66
C GLY A 123 -8.72 -3.95 17.23
N VAL A 124 -9.37 -5.11 17.00
CA VAL A 124 -10.80 -5.14 16.63
C VAL A 124 -11.67 -4.77 17.82
N THR A 125 -12.52 -3.75 17.66
CA THR A 125 -13.47 -3.28 18.67
C THR A 125 -14.87 -3.20 18.07
N TYR A 126 -15.88 -3.56 18.87
CA TYR A 126 -17.30 -3.45 18.49
C TYR A 126 -18.20 -3.34 19.71
N HIS A 127 -19.50 -3.18 19.50
CA HIS A 127 -20.46 -3.15 20.60
C HIS A 127 -20.90 -4.56 20.98
N GLY A 128 -20.55 -4.99 22.19
CA GLY A 128 -20.98 -6.26 22.77
C GLY A 128 -22.46 -6.23 23.21
N ASP A 129 -23.06 -7.40 23.39
CA ASP A 129 -24.49 -7.57 23.64
C ASP A 129 -24.82 -8.62 24.71
N LYS A 130 -23.84 -9.02 25.53
CA LYS A 130 -23.97 -10.09 26.54
C LYS A 130 -24.55 -9.62 27.91
N ILE A 131 -25.00 -8.35 28.03
CA ILE A 131 -25.59 -7.79 29.24
C ILE A 131 -27.11 -7.67 29.04
N VAL A 132 -27.86 -8.46 29.79
CA VAL A 132 -29.32 -8.58 29.60
C VAL A 132 -30.07 -8.60 30.95
N ARG A 133 -31.30 -8.12 30.91
CA ARG A 133 -32.22 -8.22 32.06
C ARG A 133 -32.63 -9.67 32.29
N ARG A 134 -32.69 -10.09 33.56
CA ARG A 134 -33.10 -11.44 33.95
C ARG A 134 -34.45 -11.81 33.33
N HIS A 135 -34.62 -13.04 32.88
CA HIS A 135 -35.80 -13.64 32.25
C HIS A 135 -36.18 -13.12 30.85
N THR A 136 -35.56 -12.06 30.35
CA THR A 136 -35.97 -11.47 29.07
C THR A 136 -35.32 -12.15 27.85
N HIS A 137 -34.20 -12.84 28.04
CA HIS A 137 -33.39 -13.40 26.95
C HIS A 137 -33.01 -14.87 27.16
N ARG A 138 -32.75 -15.57 26.03
CA ARG A 138 -32.21 -16.92 26.02
C ARG A 138 -31.17 -17.06 24.90
N TRP A 139 -30.20 -17.92 25.12
CA TRP A 139 -29.19 -18.25 24.15
C TRP A 139 -29.70 -19.24 23.12
N LYS A 140 -29.30 -19.06 21.83
CA LYS A 140 -29.55 -19.98 20.70
C LYS A 140 -28.26 -20.21 19.95
N GLY A 141 -28.09 -21.40 19.39
CA GLY A 141 -26.97 -21.87 18.58
C GLY A 141 -26.01 -22.77 19.35
N ALA A 142 -25.55 -23.82 18.69
CA ALA A 142 -24.58 -24.77 19.25
C ALA A 142 -23.17 -24.15 19.31
N CYS A 143 -22.86 -23.24 18.37
CA CYS A 143 -21.64 -22.46 18.31
C CYS A 143 -21.95 -21.03 17.84
N HIS A 144 -21.13 -20.06 18.20
CA HIS A 144 -21.39 -18.63 17.94
C HIS A 144 -22.78 -18.18 18.41
N GLU A 145 -23.15 -18.69 19.57
CA GLU A 145 -24.48 -18.53 20.16
C GLU A 145 -24.84 -17.05 20.34
N VAL A 146 -26.10 -16.75 20.07
CA VAL A 146 -26.65 -15.41 20.20
C VAL A 146 -27.66 -15.36 21.32
N ASN A 147 -27.67 -14.25 22.06
CA ASN A 147 -28.64 -14.03 23.11
C ASN A 147 -29.88 -13.33 22.53
N THR A 148 -31.02 -14.01 22.45
CA THR A 148 -32.24 -13.56 21.79
C THR A 148 -33.33 -13.25 22.79
N VAL A 149 -34.12 -12.19 22.53
CA VAL A 149 -35.27 -11.85 23.36
C VAL A 149 -36.32 -12.98 23.30
N GLN A 150 -36.91 -13.29 24.45
CA GLN A 150 -37.94 -14.33 24.53
C GLN A 150 -39.33 -13.82 24.09
N PRO A 151 -40.21 -14.71 23.62
CA PRO A 151 -41.60 -14.37 23.35
C PRO A 151 -42.26 -13.74 24.57
N GLY A 152 -43.00 -12.66 24.36
CA GLY A 152 -43.66 -11.89 25.43
C GLY A 152 -42.87 -10.72 25.99
N TYR A 153 -41.63 -10.56 25.58
CA TYR A 153 -40.83 -9.38 25.88
C TYR A 153 -40.50 -8.57 24.61
N GLU A 154 -40.43 -7.26 24.77
CA GLU A 154 -39.92 -6.37 23.72
C GLU A 154 -38.41 -6.17 23.90
N GLU A 155 -37.63 -6.20 22.82
CA GLU A 155 -36.21 -5.90 22.89
C GLU A 155 -35.99 -4.39 22.86
N LEU A 156 -35.74 -3.80 24.04
CA LEU A 156 -35.33 -2.41 24.18
C LEU A 156 -33.88 -2.35 24.63
N GLN A 157 -33.04 -1.79 23.79
CA GLN A 157 -31.61 -1.72 24.05
C GLN A 157 -31.08 -0.30 24.21
N THR A 158 -30.08 -0.15 25.05
CA THR A 158 -29.35 1.10 25.27
C THR A 158 -27.85 0.85 25.23
N PHE A 159 -27.05 1.91 25.23
CA PHE A 159 -25.59 1.84 25.26
C PHE A 159 -25.06 2.48 26.53
N CYS A 160 -23.96 1.93 27.09
CA CYS A 160 -23.20 2.56 28.16
C CYS A 160 -21.69 2.47 27.87
N GLU A 161 -20.89 3.30 28.55
CA GLU A 161 -19.43 3.37 28.34
C GLU A 161 -18.63 2.24 29.02
N LEU A 162 -19.31 1.25 29.59
CA LEU A 162 -18.69 0.04 30.13
C LEU A 162 -17.85 -0.64 29.07
N GLN A 163 -16.70 -1.18 29.47
CA GLN A 163 -15.81 -1.92 28.58
C GLN A 163 -15.57 -3.35 29.08
N ILE A 164 -15.57 -4.28 28.13
CA ILE A 164 -15.13 -5.67 28.34
C ILE A 164 -13.96 -5.93 27.40
N HIS A 165 -12.87 -6.46 27.95
CA HIS A 165 -11.64 -6.80 27.21
C HIS A 165 -11.46 -8.31 27.17
N GLN A 166 -11.27 -8.86 25.96
CA GLN A 166 -10.93 -10.25 25.78
C GLN A 166 -9.41 -10.45 25.83
N HIS A 167 -9.00 -11.51 26.50
CA HIS A 167 -7.62 -11.99 26.58
C HIS A 167 -7.55 -13.48 26.27
N ALA A 168 -7.83 -13.82 25.01
CA ALA A 168 -8.03 -15.18 24.55
C ALA A 168 -6.84 -16.10 24.83
N ASP A 169 -7.15 -17.36 25.12
CA ASP A 169 -6.17 -18.44 25.16
C ASP A 169 -5.85 -18.91 23.74
N ASN A 170 -4.73 -18.47 23.22
CA ASN A 170 -4.26 -18.83 21.87
C ASN A 170 -3.76 -20.28 21.77
N THR A 171 -3.68 -21.01 22.88
CA THR A 171 -3.25 -22.42 22.90
C THR A 171 -4.41 -23.39 22.62
N LYS A 172 -5.65 -22.95 22.76
CA LYS A 172 -6.84 -23.79 22.52
C LYS A 172 -7.07 -24.03 21.02
N SER A 173 -7.20 -25.30 20.65
CA SER A 173 -7.55 -25.69 19.28
C SER A 173 -9.00 -25.30 18.96
N ARG A 174 -9.22 -24.68 17.79
CA ARG A 174 -10.55 -24.40 17.25
C ARG A 174 -11.15 -25.57 16.43
N SER A 175 -10.49 -26.72 16.39
CA SER A 175 -10.93 -27.88 15.57
C SER A 175 -12.28 -28.44 15.96
N SER A 176 -12.81 -28.13 17.14
CA SER A 176 -14.12 -28.56 17.61
C SER A 176 -15.29 -27.71 17.10
N TYR A 177 -15.05 -26.56 16.47
CA TYR A 177 -16.12 -25.63 16.06
C TYR A 177 -16.87 -26.11 14.82
N LEU A 178 -16.19 -26.70 13.82
CA LEU A 178 -16.85 -27.11 12.58
C LEU A 178 -18.01 -28.12 12.80
N PRO A 179 -17.88 -29.18 13.62
CA PRO A 179 -19.01 -30.06 13.90
C PRO A 179 -20.21 -29.34 14.52
N LEU A 180 -19.98 -28.34 15.38
CA LEU A 180 -21.06 -27.56 16.00
C LEU A 180 -21.74 -26.61 15.02
N LEU A 181 -20.97 -25.99 14.12
CA LEU A 181 -21.52 -25.15 13.06
C LEU A 181 -22.32 -25.94 12.04
N LEU A 182 -21.91 -27.18 11.75
CA LEU A 182 -22.72 -28.10 10.92
C LEU A 182 -24.03 -28.46 11.62
N LEU A 183 -23.99 -28.69 12.94
CA LEU A 183 -25.21 -28.94 13.76
C LEU A 183 -26.13 -27.71 13.73
N ASP A 184 -25.59 -26.49 13.91
CA ASP A 184 -26.38 -25.26 13.82
C ASP A 184 -27.10 -25.09 12.48
N VAL A 185 -26.43 -25.47 11.39
CA VAL A 185 -27.02 -25.42 10.03
C VAL A 185 -28.07 -26.53 9.83
N GLU A 186 -27.97 -27.66 10.54
CA GLU A 186 -28.96 -28.76 10.52
C GLU A 186 -30.20 -28.36 11.35
N GLU A 187 -30.00 -27.77 12.54
CA GLU A 187 -31.07 -27.36 13.44
C GLU A 187 -31.87 -26.15 12.92
N ASP A 188 -31.19 -25.18 12.27
CA ASP A 188 -31.82 -24.00 11.68
C ASP A 188 -31.29 -23.73 10.27
N PRO A 189 -31.80 -24.45 9.27
CA PRO A 189 -31.28 -24.40 7.88
C PRO A 189 -31.47 -23.06 7.17
N GLU A 190 -32.39 -22.23 7.61
CA GLU A 190 -32.71 -20.92 7.03
C GLU A 190 -31.99 -19.77 7.75
N ASN A 191 -31.18 -20.07 8.75
CA ASN A 191 -30.40 -19.08 9.48
C ASN A 191 -29.14 -18.71 8.68
N ASP A 192 -29.16 -17.52 8.08
CA ASP A 192 -28.08 -17.01 7.25
C ASP A 192 -26.75 -16.89 8.01
N ARG A 193 -26.79 -16.43 9.26
CA ARG A 193 -25.60 -16.32 10.12
C ARG A 193 -24.92 -17.68 10.34
N ASN A 194 -25.69 -18.72 10.66
CA ASN A 194 -25.15 -20.07 10.86
C ASN A 194 -24.51 -20.60 9.58
N VAL A 195 -25.20 -20.42 8.45
CA VAL A 195 -24.70 -20.84 7.13
C VAL A 195 -23.43 -20.07 6.76
N TYR A 196 -23.36 -18.76 7.02
CA TYR A 196 -22.17 -17.95 6.76
C TYR A 196 -20.96 -18.39 7.61
N TYR A 197 -21.14 -18.57 8.92
CA TYR A 197 -20.06 -19.03 9.80
C TYR A 197 -19.58 -20.44 9.48
N CYS A 198 -20.48 -21.34 9.14
CA CYS A 198 -20.16 -22.69 8.69
C CYS A 198 -19.33 -22.65 7.38
N ALA A 199 -19.75 -21.83 6.40
CA ALA A 199 -19.01 -21.65 5.15
C ALA A 199 -17.58 -21.14 5.40
N ARG A 200 -17.43 -20.16 6.30
CA ARG A 200 -16.14 -19.59 6.67
C ARG A 200 -15.23 -20.60 7.36
N GLU A 201 -15.77 -21.40 8.27
CA GLU A 201 -14.99 -22.44 8.96
C GLU A 201 -14.57 -23.56 8.00
N LEU A 202 -15.42 -23.94 7.06
CA LEU A 202 -15.07 -24.87 5.97
C LEU A 202 -13.92 -24.34 5.12
N PHE A 203 -13.93 -23.04 4.82
CA PHE A 203 -12.83 -22.37 4.09
C PHE A 203 -11.51 -22.47 4.86
N PHE A 204 -11.49 -22.11 6.15
CA PHE A 204 -10.28 -22.14 6.97
C PHE A 204 -9.80 -23.58 7.27
N SER A 205 -10.72 -24.55 7.24
CA SER A 205 -10.39 -25.97 7.36
C SER A 205 -9.90 -26.61 6.05
N GLY A 206 -9.77 -25.83 4.95
CA GLY A 206 -9.32 -26.32 3.65
C GLY A 206 -10.33 -27.16 2.88
N ARG A 207 -11.61 -27.22 3.32
CA ARG A 207 -12.71 -27.96 2.66
C ARG A 207 -13.34 -27.10 1.56
N ALA A 208 -12.56 -26.85 0.49
CA ALA A 208 -12.86 -25.83 -0.52
C ALA A 208 -14.20 -26.04 -1.23
N GLU A 209 -14.50 -27.26 -1.70
CA GLU A 209 -15.75 -27.54 -2.42
C GLU A 209 -16.98 -27.32 -1.55
N GLU A 210 -16.92 -27.76 -0.29
CA GLU A 210 -18.01 -27.59 0.66
C GLU A 210 -18.19 -26.12 1.07
N ALA A 211 -17.08 -25.40 1.23
CA ALA A 211 -17.12 -23.96 1.47
C ALA A 211 -17.81 -23.22 0.32
N VAL A 212 -17.48 -23.53 -0.94
CA VAL A 212 -18.12 -22.96 -2.13
C VAL A 212 -19.63 -23.23 -2.11
N ALA A 213 -20.04 -24.49 -1.86
CA ALA A 213 -21.45 -24.83 -1.80
C ALA A 213 -22.19 -24.05 -0.70
N MET A 214 -21.57 -23.92 0.47
CA MET A 214 -22.15 -23.24 1.62
C MET A 214 -22.21 -21.71 1.45
N PHE A 215 -21.17 -21.08 0.86
CA PHE A 215 -21.25 -19.66 0.52
C PHE A 215 -22.31 -19.36 -0.55
N LYS A 216 -22.44 -20.22 -1.58
CA LYS A 216 -23.52 -20.09 -2.58
C LYS A 216 -24.89 -20.27 -1.94
N ARG A 217 -25.04 -21.21 -0.98
CA ARG A 217 -26.26 -21.38 -0.19
C ARG A 217 -26.59 -20.11 0.61
N HIS A 218 -25.61 -19.56 1.36
CA HIS A 218 -25.79 -18.32 2.11
C HIS A 218 -26.36 -17.19 1.23
N LEU A 219 -25.76 -16.98 0.05
CA LEU A 219 -26.22 -15.95 -0.89
C LEU A 219 -27.63 -16.20 -1.44
N GLY A 220 -28.12 -17.44 -1.41
CA GLY A 220 -29.46 -17.84 -1.85
C GLY A 220 -30.54 -17.74 -0.78
N LEU A 221 -30.18 -17.62 0.50
CA LEU A 221 -31.15 -17.51 1.61
C LEU A 221 -31.90 -16.18 1.58
N LYS A 222 -33.20 -16.23 1.84
CA LYS A 222 -34.04 -15.02 1.94
C LYS A 222 -33.74 -14.20 3.19
N SER A 223 -33.28 -14.86 4.26
CA SER A 223 -32.84 -14.24 5.52
C SER A 223 -31.53 -13.46 5.36
N ALA A 224 -30.66 -13.86 4.45
CA ALA A 224 -29.36 -13.24 4.20
C ALA A 224 -29.51 -11.87 3.51
N VAL A 225 -29.96 -10.89 4.24
CA VAL A 225 -30.22 -9.51 3.73
C VAL A 225 -29.12 -8.53 4.10
N TRP A 226 -28.20 -8.90 5.00
CA TRP A 226 -27.16 -8.01 5.45
C TRP A 226 -26.00 -7.95 4.44
N ALA A 227 -25.96 -6.85 3.68
CA ALA A 227 -25.02 -6.66 2.57
C ALA A 227 -23.53 -6.92 2.91
N PRO A 228 -22.99 -6.50 4.08
CA PRO A 228 -21.61 -6.82 4.42
C PRO A 228 -21.30 -8.33 4.43
N GLU A 229 -22.08 -9.18 5.12
CA GLU A 229 -21.83 -10.62 5.16
C GLU A 229 -21.97 -11.28 3.76
N ARG A 230 -22.95 -10.83 2.98
CA ARG A 230 -23.11 -11.27 1.60
C ARG A 230 -21.89 -10.94 0.75
N ALA A 231 -21.39 -9.72 0.86
CA ALA A 231 -20.17 -9.31 0.17
C ALA A 231 -18.95 -10.12 0.60
N TRP A 232 -18.83 -10.44 1.89
CA TRP A 232 -17.76 -11.33 2.39
C TRP A 232 -17.86 -12.74 1.82
N SER A 233 -19.06 -13.31 1.70
CA SER A 233 -19.25 -14.60 1.02
C SER A 233 -18.77 -14.55 -0.43
N MET A 234 -19.03 -13.45 -1.16
CA MET A 234 -18.54 -13.25 -2.52
C MET A 234 -17.01 -13.10 -2.58
N ARG A 235 -16.40 -12.41 -1.61
CA ARG A 235 -14.93 -12.31 -1.46
C ARG A 235 -14.28 -13.69 -1.26
N TYR A 236 -14.88 -14.56 -0.45
CA TYR A 236 -14.40 -15.94 -0.29
C TYR A 236 -14.58 -16.77 -1.57
N LEU A 237 -15.71 -16.61 -2.27
CA LEU A 237 -15.93 -17.27 -3.57
C LEU A 237 -14.90 -16.82 -4.61
N ALA A 238 -14.54 -15.53 -4.64
CA ALA A 238 -13.48 -15.02 -5.52
C ALA A 238 -12.11 -15.70 -5.26
N LYS A 239 -11.79 -15.99 -3.98
CA LYS A 239 -10.55 -16.68 -3.60
C LYS A 239 -10.59 -18.17 -3.94
N LEU A 240 -11.77 -18.81 -3.83
CA LEU A 240 -11.95 -20.26 -4.05
C LEU A 240 -12.14 -20.63 -5.52
N LEU A 241 -12.61 -19.70 -6.35
CA LEU A 241 -12.94 -19.91 -7.76
C LEU A 241 -12.14 -18.93 -8.64
N PRO A 242 -10.84 -19.19 -8.89
CA PRO A 242 -9.97 -18.25 -9.61
C PRO A 242 -10.47 -17.86 -11.00
N GLU A 243 -11.14 -18.77 -11.71
CA GLU A 243 -11.70 -18.51 -13.05
C GLU A 243 -12.94 -17.60 -13.01
N GLU A 244 -13.64 -17.56 -11.88
CA GLU A 244 -14.80 -16.71 -11.63
C GLU A 244 -14.45 -15.47 -10.77
N ALA A 245 -13.18 -15.27 -10.41
CA ALA A 245 -12.77 -14.31 -9.39
C ALA A 245 -13.23 -12.88 -9.70
N GLU A 246 -13.06 -12.42 -10.95
CA GLU A 246 -13.49 -11.08 -11.37
C GLU A 246 -15.01 -10.91 -11.19
N HIS A 247 -15.79 -11.90 -11.60
CA HIS A 247 -17.24 -11.89 -11.44
C HIS A 247 -17.65 -11.72 -9.98
N TRP A 248 -17.03 -12.48 -9.08
CA TRP A 248 -17.36 -12.43 -7.66
C TRP A 248 -16.89 -11.12 -6.99
N HIS A 249 -15.72 -10.60 -7.36
CA HIS A 249 -15.27 -9.28 -6.89
C HIS A 249 -16.19 -8.15 -7.33
N LEU A 250 -16.62 -8.13 -8.59
CA LEU A 250 -17.55 -7.14 -9.11
C LEU A 250 -18.91 -7.21 -8.40
N ARG A 251 -19.42 -8.41 -8.15
CA ARG A 251 -20.65 -8.62 -7.38
C ARG A 251 -20.51 -8.15 -5.94
N ALA A 252 -19.38 -8.41 -5.28
CA ALA A 252 -19.12 -7.92 -3.93
C ALA A 252 -19.12 -6.38 -3.86
N CYS A 253 -18.51 -5.72 -4.84
CA CYS A 253 -18.54 -4.25 -4.96
C CYS A 253 -19.96 -3.70 -5.20
N ALA A 254 -20.79 -4.41 -5.96
CA ALA A 254 -22.18 -4.02 -6.19
C ALA A 254 -23.08 -4.28 -4.97
N GLU A 255 -22.81 -5.34 -4.20
CA GLU A 255 -23.56 -5.70 -3.00
C GLU A 255 -23.27 -4.74 -1.83
N TYR A 256 -22.00 -4.36 -1.63
CA TYR A 256 -21.57 -3.50 -0.53
C TYR A 256 -20.61 -2.39 -1.01
N PRO A 257 -21.13 -1.40 -1.78
CA PRO A 257 -20.29 -0.36 -2.39
C PRO A 257 -19.63 0.59 -1.40
N GLU A 258 -20.11 0.67 -0.16
CA GLU A 258 -19.54 1.49 0.92
C GLU A 258 -18.35 0.83 1.62
N GLY A 259 -18.10 -0.45 1.40
CA GLY A 259 -16.99 -1.20 2.00
C GLY A 259 -15.68 -1.01 1.21
N ALA A 260 -14.66 -0.42 1.83
CA ALA A 260 -13.35 -0.28 1.18
C ALA A 260 -12.71 -1.64 0.86
N GLU A 261 -13.00 -2.65 1.65
CA GLU A 261 -12.45 -4.00 1.51
C GLU A 261 -12.77 -4.63 0.15
N VAL A 262 -14.03 -4.54 -0.30
CA VAL A 262 -14.44 -5.14 -1.59
C VAL A 262 -13.77 -4.45 -2.77
N TRP A 263 -13.60 -3.13 -2.70
CA TRP A 263 -12.90 -2.36 -3.72
C TRP A 263 -11.39 -2.58 -3.70
N THR A 264 -10.80 -2.74 -2.51
CA THR A 264 -9.37 -3.05 -2.34
C THR A 264 -9.04 -4.46 -2.87
N ASP A 265 -9.92 -5.44 -2.62
CA ASP A 265 -9.78 -6.78 -3.19
C ASP A 265 -9.86 -6.76 -4.72
N LEU A 266 -10.82 -6.03 -5.30
CA LEU A 266 -10.92 -5.87 -6.76
C LEU A 266 -9.68 -5.18 -7.34
N ALA A 267 -9.17 -4.13 -6.67
CA ALA A 267 -7.94 -3.46 -7.08
C ALA A 267 -6.73 -4.40 -7.04
N THR A 268 -6.63 -5.23 -5.99
CA THR A 268 -5.59 -6.25 -5.83
C THR A 268 -5.68 -7.32 -6.91
N PHE A 269 -6.90 -7.75 -7.26
CA PHE A 269 -7.12 -8.67 -8.36
C PHE A 269 -6.62 -8.08 -9.68
N TYR A 270 -7.02 -6.85 -10.03
CA TYR A 270 -6.56 -6.19 -11.25
C TYR A 270 -5.04 -5.93 -11.25
N TYR A 271 -4.46 -5.61 -10.10
CA TYR A 271 -3.01 -5.54 -9.93
C TYR A 271 -2.32 -6.86 -10.31
N SER A 272 -2.82 -7.99 -9.81
CA SER A 272 -2.27 -9.33 -10.10
C SER A 272 -2.33 -9.71 -11.58
N LYS A 273 -3.26 -9.10 -12.33
CA LYS A 273 -3.46 -9.30 -13.77
C LYS A 273 -2.81 -8.22 -14.63
N ALA A 274 -2.08 -7.28 -14.03
CA ALA A 274 -1.50 -6.10 -14.69
C ALA A 274 -2.57 -5.24 -15.45
N GLN A 275 -3.81 -5.26 -15.00
CA GLN A 275 -4.91 -4.47 -15.55
C GLN A 275 -4.95 -3.09 -14.86
N TRP A 276 -3.99 -2.25 -15.22
CA TRP A 276 -3.70 -1.01 -14.51
C TRP A 276 -4.85 0.01 -14.43
N PRO A 277 -5.63 0.24 -15.51
CA PRO A 277 -6.80 1.13 -15.42
C PRO A 277 -7.84 0.63 -14.41
N GLY A 278 -8.10 -0.68 -14.39
CA GLY A 278 -9.01 -1.33 -13.44
C GLY A 278 -8.50 -1.24 -12.00
N CYS A 279 -7.20 -1.49 -11.81
CA CYS A 279 -6.53 -1.35 -10.51
C CYS A 279 -6.67 0.08 -9.96
N PHE A 280 -6.34 1.08 -10.76
CA PHE A 280 -6.47 2.49 -10.39
C PHE A 280 -7.91 2.88 -10.05
N TYR A 281 -8.86 2.48 -10.90
CA TYR A 281 -10.28 2.76 -10.67
C TYR A 281 -10.78 2.16 -9.35
N ALA A 282 -10.56 0.86 -9.14
CA ALA A 282 -11.03 0.17 -7.94
C ALA A 282 -10.36 0.71 -6.67
N ALA A 283 -9.05 0.96 -6.70
CA ALA A 283 -8.32 1.55 -5.58
C ALA A 283 -8.87 2.94 -5.20
N THR A 284 -9.17 3.79 -6.21
CA THR A 284 -9.76 5.12 -5.94
C THR A 284 -11.20 5.03 -5.41
N LYS A 285 -11.96 3.99 -5.76
CA LYS A 285 -13.26 3.72 -5.13
C LYS A 285 -13.10 3.34 -3.65
N ALA A 286 -12.14 2.48 -3.30
CA ALA A 286 -11.83 2.16 -1.92
C ALA A 286 -11.49 3.40 -1.09
N LEU A 287 -10.69 4.33 -1.65
CA LEU A 287 -10.31 5.59 -0.98
C LEU A 287 -11.48 6.56 -0.72
N ASN A 288 -12.61 6.38 -1.39
CA ASN A 288 -13.81 7.18 -1.16
C ASN A 288 -14.74 6.58 -0.09
N CYS A 289 -14.44 5.38 0.41
CA CYS A 289 -15.20 4.74 1.48
C CYS A 289 -14.78 5.32 2.85
N THR A 290 -15.75 5.45 3.75
CA THR A 290 -15.51 5.99 5.10
C THR A 290 -15.39 4.87 6.11
N TYR A 291 -14.30 4.88 6.88
CA TYR A 291 -14.13 3.94 7.99
C TYR A 291 -15.16 4.21 9.10
N SER A 292 -16.05 3.25 9.36
CA SER A 292 -17.05 3.36 10.43
C SER A 292 -16.61 2.74 11.75
N GLY A 293 -15.66 1.80 11.71
CA GLY A 293 -15.12 1.10 12.90
C GLY A 293 -16.10 0.17 13.62
N ASN A 294 -17.34 0.06 13.15
CA ASN A 294 -18.43 -0.58 13.89
C ASN A 294 -18.78 -2.00 13.44
N LEU A 295 -18.14 -2.50 12.39
CA LEU A 295 -18.42 -3.82 11.83
C LEU A 295 -17.30 -4.81 12.16
N TYR A 296 -17.66 -5.99 12.64
CA TYR A 296 -16.70 -7.06 12.94
C TYR A 296 -15.99 -7.61 11.67
N LEU A 297 -16.48 -7.22 10.49
CA LEU A 297 -15.90 -7.55 9.19
C LEU A 297 -14.88 -6.50 8.69
N THR A 298 -14.68 -5.40 9.40
CA THR A 298 -13.82 -4.30 8.95
C THR A 298 -12.33 -4.69 8.98
N GLU A 299 -11.66 -4.46 7.87
CA GLU A 299 -10.21 -4.64 7.70
C GLU A 299 -9.52 -3.26 7.67
N PRO A 300 -8.86 -2.80 8.75
CA PRO A 300 -8.33 -1.43 8.84
C PRO A 300 -7.39 -1.04 7.71
N ASN A 301 -6.59 -1.99 7.19
CA ASN A 301 -5.66 -1.73 6.10
C ASN A 301 -6.34 -1.33 4.78
N ALA A 302 -7.60 -1.74 4.57
CA ALA A 302 -8.39 -1.35 3.40
C ALA A 302 -8.79 0.13 3.41
N TYR A 303 -8.71 0.80 4.57
CA TYR A 303 -8.97 2.24 4.74
C TYR A 303 -7.68 3.05 4.93
N GLY A 304 -6.51 2.42 4.79
CA GLY A 304 -5.22 2.99 5.09
C GLY A 304 -4.28 3.07 3.88
N TRP A 305 -3.07 2.58 4.10
CA TRP A 305 -1.99 2.65 3.11
C TRP A 305 -2.21 1.78 1.87
N TRP A 306 -2.92 0.65 1.99
CA TRP A 306 -3.02 -0.35 0.93
C TRP A 306 -3.74 0.16 -0.33
N PRO A 307 -4.96 0.72 -0.29
CA PRO A 307 -5.58 1.28 -1.50
C PRO A 307 -4.82 2.49 -2.05
N ASN A 308 -4.12 3.28 -1.22
CA ASN A 308 -3.25 4.35 -1.68
C ASN A 308 -2.06 3.82 -2.50
N ASP A 309 -1.44 2.71 -2.07
CA ASP A 309 -0.35 2.06 -2.81
C ASP A 309 -0.84 1.51 -4.17
N LEU A 310 -1.98 0.80 -4.18
CA LEU A 310 -2.57 0.29 -5.42
C LEU A 310 -2.96 1.40 -6.39
N ALA A 311 -3.51 2.52 -5.88
CA ALA A 311 -3.81 3.69 -6.68
C ALA A 311 -2.53 4.33 -7.25
N ALA A 312 -1.46 4.42 -6.45
CA ALA A 312 -0.18 4.96 -6.90
C ALA A 312 0.44 4.11 -8.00
N ILE A 313 0.48 2.78 -7.82
CA ILE A 313 1.00 1.85 -8.83
C ILE A 313 0.16 1.92 -10.10
N GLY A 314 -1.17 1.84 -10.00
CA GLY A 314 -2.08 1.94 -11.14
C GLY A 314 -1.90 3.25 -11.91
N ALA A 315 -1.84 4.39 -11.19
CA ALA A 315 -1.61 5.71 -11.78
C ALA A 315 -0.25 5.79 -12.51
N TYR A 316 0.81 5.26 -11.91
CA TYR A 316 2.14 5.23 -12.53
C TYR A 316 2.13 4.45 -13.85
N GLN A 317 1.54 3.26 -13.86
CA GLN A 317 1.50 2.37 -15.01
C GLN A 317 0.66 2.93 -16.18
N ILE A 318 -0.35 3.75 -15.89
CA ILE A 318 -1.14 4.45 -16.93
C ILE A 318 -0.56 5.83 -17.31
N GLY A 319 0.63 6.20 -16.79
CA GLY A 319 1.31 7.47 -17.11
C GLY A 319 0.82 8.69 -16.33
N SER A 320 -0.04 8.52 -15.33
CA SER A 320 -0.55 9.61 -14.48
C SER A 320 0.37 9.88 -13.30
N TYR A 321 1.61 10.29 -13.57
CA TYR A 321 2.70 10.38 -12.58
C TYR A 321 2.42 11.33 -11.40
N HIS A 322 1.69 12.43 -11.60
CA HIS A 322 1.28 13.31 -10.50
C HIS A 322 0.36 12.62 -9.50
N LEU A 323 -0.58 11.78 -10.00
CA LEU A 323 -1.44 10.99 -9.13
C LEU A 323 -0.66 9.87 -8.45
N ALA A 324 0.29 9.24 -9.17
CA ALA A 324 1.18 8.24 -8.59
C ALA A 324 1.99 8.82 -7.42
N LEU A 325 2.57 10.00 -7.59
CA LEU A 325 3.29 10.71 -6.53
C LEU A 325 2.37 11.02 -5.34
N LYS A 326 1.20 11.64 -5.61
CA LYS A 326 0.22 12.00 -4.57
C LYS A 326 -0.16 10.81 -3.69
N TYR A 327 -0.61 9.72 -4.31
CA TYR A 327 -1.04 8.53 -3.56
C TYR A 327 0.14 7.79 -2.92
N GLY A 328 1.31 7.77 -3.57
CA GLY A 328 2.53 7.19 -3.01
C GLY A 328 3.01 7.91 -1.74
N GLU A 329 2.95 9.24 -1.69
CA GLU A 329 3.28 10.02 -0.49
C GLU A 329 2.33 9.71 0.67
N ILE A 330 1.03 9.58 0.39
CA ILE A 330 0.04 9.20 1.40
C ILE A 330 0.32 7.77 1.91
N ALA A 331 0.59 6.80 1.01
CA ALA A 331 0.88 5.43 1.40
C ALA A 331 2.11 5.33 2.32
N VAL A 332 3.21 6.04 1.98
CA VAL A 332 4.42 6.09 2.83
C VAL A 332 4.13 6.78 4.17
N GLY A 333 3.32 7.85 4.18
CA GLY A 333 2.93 8.55 5.41
C GLY A 333 2.15 7.65 6.38
N LEU A 334 1.27 6.78 5.84
CA LEU A 334 0.45 5.84 6.62
C LEU A 334 1.21 4.57 7.05
N ASN A 335 2.24 4.16 6.30
CA ASN A 335 3.09 3.01 6.64
C ASN A 335 4.57 3.32 6.37
N PRO A 336 5.21 4.14 7.23
CA PRO A 336 6.56 4.65 7.01
C PRO A 336 7.67 3.61 7.20
N THR A 337 7.36 2.42 7.68
CA THR A 337 8.35 1.35 7.88
C THR A 337 8.50 0.44 6.66
N ASP A 338 7.55 0.46 5.73
CA ASP A 338 7.60 -0.37 4.52
C ASP A 338 8.59 0.21 3.49
N GLN A 339 9.70 -0.52 3.28
CA GLN A 339 10.75 -0.11 2.36
C GLN A 339 10.27 -0.11 0.91
N ARG A 340 9.40 -1.04 0.51
CA ARG A 340 8.85 -1.13 -0.85
C ARG A 340 8.05 0.14 -1.22
N LEU A 341 7.28 0.70 -0.29
CA LEU A 341 6.55 1.96 -0.52
C LEU A 341 7.50 3.13 -0.77
N LYS A 342 8.62 3.19 -0.03
CA LYS A 342 9.65 4.23 -0.21
C LYS A 342 10.34 4.08 -1.56
N ASP A 343 10.65 2.86 -1.96
CA ASP A 343 11.27 2.57 -3.25
C ASP A 343 10.32 2.95 -4.40
N ASN A 344 9.03 2.61 -4.31
CA ASN A 344 8.03 3.02 -5.27
C ASN A 344 7.93 4.56 -5.36
N LEU A 345 7.89 5.25 -4.21
CA LEU A 345 7.83 6.71 -4.16
C LEU A 345 9.02 7.37 -4.86
N PHE A 346 10.22 6.80 -4.74
CA PHE A 346 11.40 7.26 -5.46
C PHE A 346 11.17 7.24 -6.99
N PHE A 347 10.59 6.16 -7.54
CA PHE A 347 10.28 6.07 -8.97
C PHE A 347 9.22 7.09 -9.39
N TYR A 348 8.19 7.33 -8.57
CA TYR A 348 7.15 8.32 -8.87
C TYR A 348 7.71 9.75 -8.93
N LYS A 349 8.59 10.12 -7.98
CA LYS A 349 9.30 11.41 -7.98
C LYS A 349 10.16 11.58 -9.22
N LYS A 350 10.90 10.54 -9.57
CA LYS A 350 11.79 10.53 -10.74
C LYS A 350 11.03 10.69 -12.07
N ALA A 351 9.84 10.10 -12.20
CA ALA A 351 9.01 10.22 -13.39
C ALA A 351 8.43 11.64 -13.60
N LEU A 352 8.33 12.44 -12.54
CA LEU A 352 7.87 13.84 -12.58
C LEU A 352 9.00 14.85 -12.73
N THR A 353 10.25 14.40 -12.67
CA THR A 353 11.39 15.29 -12.87
C THR A 353 11.37 15.82 -14.29
N GLY A 354 11.38 17.13 -14.45
CA GLY A 354 11.50 17.80 -15.73
C GLY A 354 12.87 17.53 -16.38
N VAL A 355 13.01 17.91 -17.64
CA VAL A 355 14.28 17.81 -18.35
C VAL A 355 14.70 19.19 -18.87
N THR A 356 15.85 19.64 -18.43
CA THR A 356 16.54 20.77 -19.05
C THR A 356 17.48 20.24 -20.13
N VAL A 357 17.22 20.61 -21.38
CA VAL A 357 18.06 20.25 -22.54
C VAL A 357 19.06 21.37 -22.78
N VAL A 358 20.34 21.05 -22.76
CA VAL A 358 21.44 22.02 -22.99
C VAL A 358 22.06 21.71 -24.35
N ILE A 359 22.01 22.68 -25.27
CA ILE A 359 22.52 22.56 -26.65
C ILE A 359 23.60 23.61 -26.85
N PRO A 360 24.89 23.23 -26.86
CA PRO A 360 25.96 24.10 -27.28
C PRO A 360 25.91 24.28 -28.81
N THR A 361 26.15 25.49 -29.31
CA THR A 361 26.19 25.76 -30.76
C THR A 361 27.18 26.84 -31.12
N LYS A 362 27.75 26.74 -32.32
CA LYS A 362 28.66 27.75 -32.88
C LYS A 362 28.12 28.36 -34.16
N SER A 363 27.66 27.55 -35.12
CA SER A 363 27.24 28.04 -36.44
C SER A 363 26.21 27.12 -37.15
N ASN A 364 25.81 26.01 -36.54
CA ASN A 364 24.96 25.00 -37.20
C ASN A 364 23.47 25.34 -36.99
N ILE A 365 22.98 26.39 -37.65
CA ILE A 365 21.56 26.83 -37.46
C ILE A 365 20.55 25.81 -38.00
N ASP A 366 20.84 25.12 -39.10
CA ASP A 366 19.93 24.16 -39.74
C ASP A 366 19.76 22.89 -38.86
N GLY A 367 20.86 22.35 -38.36
CA GLY A 367 20.86 21.23 -37.43
C GLY A 367 20.15 21.59 -36.14
N LEU A 368 20.47 22.76 -35.56
CA LEU A 368 19.84 23.28 -34.35
C LEU A 368 18.32 23.45 -34.51
N THR A 369 17.88 24.02 -35.64
CA THR A 369 16.44 24.24 -35.89
C THR A 369 15.70 22.90 -36.02
N THR A 370 16.30 21.93 -36.71
CA THR A 370 15.73 20.57 -36.83
C THR A 370 15.63 19.89 -35.47
N LEU A 371 16.68 19.95 -34.66
CA LEU A 371 16.72 19.38 -33.32
C LEU A 371 15.66 20.02 -32.39
N ILE A 372 15.55 21.36 -32.41
CA ILE A 372 14.54 22.08 -31.62
C ILE A 372 13.13 21.67 -32.04
N SER A 373 12.85 21.53 -33.33
CA SER A 373 11.55 21.10 -33.83
C SER A 373 11.18 19.70 -33.33
N ALA A 374 12.13 18.77 -33.31
CA ALA A 374 11.95 17.43 -32.77
C ALA A 374 11.70 17.44 -31.23
N LEU A 375 12.44 18.26 -30.49
CA LEU A 375 12.27 18.44 -29.04
C LEU A 375 10.88 19.02 -28.72
N MET A 376 10.43 20.05 -29.42
CA MET A 376 9.12 20.68 -29.22
C MET A 376 7.95 19.76 -29.59
N SER A 377 8.19 18.77 -30.44
CA SER A 377 7.20 17.74 -30.80
C SER A 377 7.17 16.55 -29.84
N SER A 378 8.07 16.51 -28.86
CA SER A 378 8.09 15.46 -27.84
C SER A 378 6.98 15.71 -26.78
N ASN A 379 6.42 14.62 -26.24
CA ASN A 379 5.41 14.70 -25.17
C ASN A 379 6.01 14.93 -23.76
N SER A 380 7.30 15.32 -23.68
CA SER A 380 8.01 15.54 -22.41
C SER A 380 7.97 17.01 -21.99
N MET A 381 7.94 17.27 -20.69
CA MET A 381 8.09 18.64 -20.16
C MET A 381 9.55 19.06 -20.28
N LEU A 382 9.85 19.86 -21.32
CA LEU A 382 11.20 20.29 -21.64
C LEU A 382 11.44 21.77 -21.39
N ARG A 383 12.57 22.08 -20.79
CA ARG A 383 13.20 23.40 -20.76
C ARG A 383 14.41 23.36 -21.70
N VAL A 384 14.38 24.06 -22.81
CA VAL A 384 15.48 24.06 -23.79
C VAL A 384 16.34 25.31 -23.60
N VAL A 385 17.66 25.09 -23.41
CA VAL A 385 18.68 26.12 -23.24
C VAL A 385 19.69 25.97 -24.37
N VAL A 386 19.80 26.97 -25.24
CA VAL A 386 20.81 27.02 -26.29
C VAL A 386 21.92 27.96 -25.87
N VAL A 387 23.16 27.47 -25.91
CA VAL A 387 24.36 28.21 -25.50
C VAL A 387 25.28 28.44 -26.69
N GLY A 388 25.44 29.70 -27.09
CA GLY A 388 26.30 30.09 -28.23
C GLY A 388 27.76 30.28 -27.83
N ASP A 389 28.69 29.98 -28.76
CA ASP A 389 30.12 30.27 -28.63
C ASP A 389 30.45 31.68 -29.14
N GLY A 390 30.35 32.66 -28.24
CA GLY A 390 30.61 34.06 -28.54
C GLY A 390 29.37 34.89 -28.86
N THR A 391 29.53 36.21 -28.79
CA THR A 391 28.44 37.18 -29.02
C THR A 391 27.99 37.22 -30.49
N GLU A 392 28.81 36.79 -31.43
CA GLU A 392 28.49 36.67 -32.84
C GLU A 392 27.41 35.66 -33.15
N THR A 393 27.15 34.72 -32.24
CA THR A 393 26.00 33.79 -32.34
C THR A 393 24.66 34.44 -32.02
N LYS A 394 24.65 35.67 -31.49
CA LYS A 394 23.45 36.36 -30.98
C LYS A 394 22.34 36.51 -32.02
N GLU A 395 22.70 36.91 -33.25
CA GLU A 395 21.69 37.09 -34.32
C GLU A 395 21.08 35.76 -34.72
N MET A 396 21.90 34.73 -34.86
CA MET A 396 21.45 33.35 -35.12
C MET A 396 20.48 32.86 -34.01
N LEU A 397 20.81 33.07 -32.75
CA LEU A 397 19.97 32.68 -31.62
C LEU A 397 18.65 33.47 -31.57
N GLN A 398 18.62 34.72 -32.03
CA GLN A 398 17.38 35.52 -32.07
C GLN A 398 16.33 34.96 -33.02
N ALA A 399 16.73 34.19 -34.04
CA ALA A 399 15.80 33.53 -34.96
C ALA A 399 15.06 32.35 -34.34
N LEU A 400 15.54 31.81 -33.21
CA LEU A 400 14.89 30.70 -32.52
C LEU A 400 13.59 31.12 -31.80
N PRO A 401 12.64 30.21 -31.53
CA PRO A 401 11.38 30.50 -30.82
C PRO A 401 11.62 31.18 -29.45
N ASN A 402 10.67 32.02 -29.03
CA ASN A 402 10.77 32.74 -27.74
C ASN A 402 10.67 31.83 -26.51
N SER A 403 10.15 30.61 -26.66
CA SER A 403 10.11 29.59 -25.60
C SER A 403 11.48 29.01 -25.26
N ILE A 404 12.49 29.25 -26.11
CA ILE A 404 13.86 28.76 -25.92
C ILE A 404 14.67 29.79 -25.14
N ILE A 405 15.40 29.31 -24.12
CA ILE A 405 16.37 30.14 -23.42
C ILE A 405 17.65 30.24 -24.25
N LYS A 406 18.08 31.46 -24.50
CA LYS A 406 19.21 31.79 -25.37
C LYS A 406 20.27 32.51 -24.54
N THR A 407 21.47 31.98 -24.54
CA THR A 407 22.62 32.57 -23.84
C THR A 407 23.92 32.28 -24.62
N TYR A 408 25.02 32.85 -24.20
CA TYR A 408 26.31 32.62 -24.83
C TYR A 408 27.44 32.76 -23.80
N VAL A 409 28.53 32.03 -24.05
CA VAL A 409 29.82 32.18 -23.37
C VAL A 409 30.74 33.13 -24.17
N PRO A 410 31.85 33.64 -23.60
CA PRO A 410 32.88 34.28 -24.39
C PRO A 410 33.41 33.37 -25.52
N ARG A 411 33.70 33.92 -26.69
CA ARG A 411 34.17 33.16 -27.82
C ARG A 411 35.39 32.30 -27.47
N GLY A 412 35.36 31.03 -27.87
CA GLY A 412 36.45 30.10 -27.63
C GLY A 412 36.55 29.58 -26.19
N SER A 413 35.51 29.73 -25.39
CA SER A 413 35.48 29.16 -24.02
C SER A 413 35.36 27.62 -24.01
N GLY A 414 34.95 27.02 -25.12
CA GLY A 414 34.84 25.55 -25.26
C GLY A 414 33.50 24.97 -24.80
N ILE A 415 33.28 23.69 -25.11
CA ILE A 415 32.02 22.99 -24.88
C ILE A 415 31.73 22.79 -23.38
N SER A 416 32.77 22.55 -22.58
CA SER A 416 32.64 22.38 -21.11
C SER A 416 32.07 23.62 -20.43
N ALA A 417 32.49 24.83 -20.84
CA ALA A 417 31.97 26.09 -20.35
C ALA A 417 30.50 26.29 -20.77
N MET A 418 30.16 25.93 -22.03
CA MET A 418 28.78 26.01 -22.52
C MET A 418 27.85 25.04 -21.77
N TRP A 419 28.28 23.82 -21.51
CA TRP A 419 27.53 22.87 -20.70
C TRP A 419 27.33 23.34 -19.25
N ASN A 420 28.36 23.89 -18.62
CA ASN A 420 28.27 24.45 -17.27
C ASN A 420 27.27 25.61 -17.19
N LEU A 421 27.28 26.53 -18.16
CA LEU A 421 26.32 27.63 -18.19
C LEU A 421 24.89 27.12 -18.39
N GLY A 422 24.70 26.13 -19.26
CA GLY A 422 23.41 25.48 -19.46
C GLY A 422 22.88 24.78 -18.21
N MET A 423 23.76 24.07 -17.48
CA MET A 423 23.42 23.43 -16.20
C MET A 423 23.02 24.45 -15.11
N GLN A 424 23.65 25.65 -15.07
CA GLN A 424 23.28 26.71 -14.12
C GLN A 424 21.86 27.25 -14.38
N LEU A 425 21.37 27.14 -15.60
CA LEU A 425 20.04 27.57 -16.02
C LEU A 425 18.99 26.47 -15.90
N ALA A 426 19.36 25.25 -15.49
CA ALA A 426 18.42 24.18 -15.23
C ALA A 426 17.55 24.48 -14.00
N ASN A 427 16.29 24.01 -14.03
CA ASN A 427 15.47 24.07 -12.81
C ASN A 427 16.03 23.10 -11.76
N PRO A 428 15.91 23.44 -10.48
CA PRO A 428 16.29 22.53 -9.41
C PRO A 428 15.53 21.18 -9.53
N GLY A 429 16.28 20.08 -9.58
CA GLY A 429 15.73 18.74 -9.67
C GLY A 429 15.50 18.22 -11.08
N ASP A 430 15.55 19.06 -12.15
CA ASP A 430 15.47 18.59 -13.53
C ASP A 430 16.64 17.64 -13.85
N HIS A 431 16.35 16.58 -14.65
CA HIS A 431 17.41 15.90 -15.38
C HIS A 431 18.05 16.88 -16.38
N VAL A 432 19.34 16.77 -16.63
CA VAL A 432 19.98 17.58 -17.66
C VAL A 432 20.39 16.69 -18.83
N LEU A 433 19.85 17.01 -20.01
CA LEU A 433 20.18 16.35 -21.26
C LEU A 433 21.16 17.25 -22.06
N PHE A 434 22.38 16.82 -22.19
CA PHE A 434 23.38 17.43 -23.08
C PHE A 434 23.18 16.87 -24.48
N LEU A 435 22.93 17.74 -25.48
CA LEU A 435 22.80 17.39 -26.88
C LEU A 435 23.66 18.29 -27.75
N ASN A 436 24.44 17.71 -28.66
CA ASN A 436 25.09 18.50 -29.69
C ASN A 436 24.09 18.97 -30.75
N ASP A 437 24.37 20.07 -31.43
CA ASP A 437 23.49 20.69 -32.43
C ASP A 437 23.43 19.93 -33.80
N ASP A 438 24.19 18.85 -33.94
CA ASP A 438 24.21 17.93 -35.10
C ASP A 438 23.59 16.55 -34.78
N VAL A 439 22.86 16.43 -33.66
CA VAL A 439 22.15 15.21 -33.27
C VAL A 439 20.72 15.22 -33.80
N THR A 440 20.31 14.13 -34.44
CA THR A 440 18.92 13.90 -34.81
C THR A 440 18.25 12.94 -33.83
N ILE A 441 17.14 13.35 -33.28
CA ILE A 441 16.31 12.57 -32.35
C ILE A 441 14.89 12.38 -32.90
N ASN A 442 14.17 11.39 -32.37
CA ASN A 442 12.74 11.23 -32.62
C ASN A 442 11.92 11.69 -31.41
N THR A 443 10.60 11.74 -31.54
CA THR A 443 9.68 12.21 -30.51
C THR A 443 9.70 11.36 -29.23
N SER A 444 10.17 10.11 -29.28
CA SER A 444 10.28 9.19 -28.15
C SER A 444 11.69 9.15 -27.50
N THR A 445 12.70 9.82 -28.08
CA THR A 445 14.07 9.75 -27.56
C THR A 445 14.15 10.24 -26.13
N VAL A 446 13.60 11.42 -25.83
CA VAL A 446 13.67 12.01 -24.48
C VAL A 446 12.87 11.18 -23.46
N SER A 447 11.66 10.76 -23.81
CA SER A 447 10.85 9.90 -22.94
C SER A 447 11.50 8.54 -22.69
N GLY A 448 12.20 8.00 -23.69
CA GLY A 448 13.00 6.77 -23.56
C GLY A 448 14.17 6.93 -22.59
N LEU A 449 14.89 8.07 -22.63
CA LEU A 449 15.95 8.38 -21.66
C LEU A 449 15.41 8.54 -20.23
N ILE A 450 14.28 9.24 -20.06
CA ILE A 450 13.60 9.36 -18.76
C ILE A 450 13.21 7.97 -18.23
N ALA A 451 12.60 7.14 -19.09
CA ALA A 451 12.20 5.78 -18.71
C ALA A 451 13.39 4.94 -18.27
N ALA A 452 14.52 5.03 -19.00
CA ALA A 452 15.74 4.31 -18.64
C ALA A 452 16.32 4.77 -17.29
N LEU A 453 16.36 6.08 -17.02
CA LEU A 453 16.75 6.59 -15.69
C LEU A 453 15.81 6.11 -14.58
N ALA A 454 14.51 5.89 -14.87
CA ALA A 454 13.52 5.46 -13.90
C ALA A 454 13.57 3.96 -13.58
N GLU A 455 14.28 3.13 -14.34
CA GLU A 455 14.32 1.66 -14.15
C GLU A 455 15.08 1.23 -12.90
N ASP A 456 16.17 1.91 -12.60
CA ASP A 456 17.00 1.57 -11.45
C ASP A 456 17.55 2.85 -10.80
N SER A 457 17.36 2.96 -9.49
CA SER A 457 17.85 4.11 -8.71
C SER A 457 19.39 4.28 -8.77
N ARG A 458 20.10 3.22 -9.12
CA ARG A 458 21.55 3.26 -9.29
C ARG A 458 21.99 3.91 -10.60
N ILE A 459 21.10 4.08 -11.57
CA ILE A 459 21.46 4.73 -12.85
C ILE A 459 21.59 6.23 -12.62
N GLY A 460 22.76 6.79 -12.94
CA GLY A 460 23.07 8.22 -12.82
C GLY A 460 23.20 8.94 -14.15
N LEU A 461 23.58 8.23 -15.22
CA LEU A 461 23.78 8.77 -16.56
C LEU A 461 23.27 7.79 -17.61
N VAL A 462 22.52 8.32 -18.60
CA VAL A 462 22.00 7.52 -19.71
C VAL A 462 22.32 8.19 -21.04
N CYS A 463 22.73 7.43 -22.04
CA CYS A 463 22.75 7.89 -23.42
C CYS A 463 21.90 6.99 -24.34
N PRO A 464 21.39 7.54 -25.47
CA PRO A 464 20.65 6.76 -26.45
C PRO A 464 21.55 5.85 -27.28
N LYS A 465 20.98 4.81 -27.87
CA LYS A 465 21.60 4.01 -28.92
C LYS A 465 21.42 4.65 -30.29
N TYR A 466 22.31 4.27 -31.21
CA TYR A 466 22.09 4.58 -32.62
C TYR A 466 20.84 3.87 -33.17
N ALA A 467 20.20 4.50 -34.13
CA ALA A 467 19.17 3.85 -34.92
C ALA A 467 19.77 2.63 -35.67
N GLY A 468 19.14 1.46 -35.47
CA GLY A 468 19.60 0.20 -36.07
C GLY A 468 20.46 -0.71 -35.19
N ASP A 469 20.88 -0.25 -34.00
CA ASP A 469 21.57 -1.11 -33.02
C ASP A 469 20.61 -2.10 -32.34
N SER A 470 21.18 -3.07 -31.65
CA SER A 470 20.42 -4.09 -30.89
C SER A 470 19.44 -3.49 -29.86
N ASP A 471 18.36 -4.22 -29.52
CA ASP A 471 17.34 -3.79 -28.57
C ASP A 471 17.67 -4.14 -27.09
N VAL A 472 18.95 -4.32 -26.77
CA VAL A 472 19.42 -4.64 -25.43
C VAL A 472 20.17 -3.46 -24.84
N ASP A 473 19.85 -3.09 -23.59
CA ASP A 473 20.59 -2.05 -22.86
C ASP A 473 22.00 -2.53 -22.50
N ILE A 474 22.96 -1.58 -22.52
CA ILE A 474 24.35 -1.85 -22.16
C ILE A 474 24.70 -1.00 -20.93
N VAL A 475 25.17 -1.66 -19.87
CA VAL A 475 25.75 -0.98 -18.71
C VAL A 475 27.21 -0.66 -19.04
N SER A 476 27.53 0.63 -19.17
CA SER A 476 28.89 1.08 -19.45
C SER A 476 29.67 1.33 -18.17
N GLN A 477 30.85 0.74 -18.08
CA GLN A 477 31.84 1.03 -17.01
C GLN A 477 33.07 1.75 -17.54
N THR A 478 33.10 2.06 -18.83
CA THR A 478 34.26 2.62 -19.52
C THR A 478 33.97 4.01 -20.06
N THR A 479 35.03 4.79 -20.20
CA THR A 479 35.02 6.13 -20.78
C THR A 479 34.75 6.11 -22.28
N CYS A 480 34.26 7.24 -22.82
CA CYS A 480 33.93 7.44 -24.24
C CYS A 480 35.10 7.46 -25.19
N ARG A 481 36.19 6.78 -24.96
CA ARG A 481 37.36 6.89 -25.84
C ARG A 481 37.04 6.59 -27.31
N GLY A 482 36.64 7.63 -28.01
CA GLY A 482 36.88 7.83 -29.43
C GLY A 482 35.90 7.19 -30.40
N ARG A 483 35.04 6.26 -30.07
CA ARG A 483 33.98 5.75 -30.96
C ARG A 483 32.89 5.05 -30.18
N TYR A 484 31.66 5.50 -30.40
CA TYR A 484 30.50 4.67 -30.16
C TYR A 484 30.58 3.50 -31.15
N ASP A 485 30.92 2.33 -30.66
CA ASP A 485 31.06 1.10 -31.47
C ASP A 485 30.02 0.05 -31.15
N GLY A 486 29.01 0.42 -30.34
CA GLY A 486 27.97 -0.49 -29.88
C GLY A 486 28.40 -1.49 -28.80
N THR A 487 29.68 -1.48 -28.37
CA THR A 487 30.27 -2.48 -27.47
C THR A 487 30.46 -1.98 -26.04
N GLY A 488 30.04 -0.73 -25.70
CA GLY A 488 30.06 -0.20 -24.35
C GLY A 488 30.61 1.21 -24.17
N GLY A 489 31.04 1.90 -25.23
CA GLY A 489 31.40 3.33 -25.19
C GLY A 489 30.16 4.21 -25.20
N MET A 490 30.03 5.15 -24.26
CA MET A 490 28.94 6.13 -24.25
C MET A 490 29.20 7.24 -25.28
N ALA A 491 28.10 7.78 -25.81
CA ALA A 491 28.18 8.85 -26.80
C ALA A 491 28.13 10.22 -26.13
N GLY A 492 29.22 10.97 -26.15
CA GLY A 492 29.32 12.32 -25.55
C GLY A 492 28.42 13.36 -26.20
N PHE A 493 27.86 13.10 -27.38
CA PHE A 493 26.96 14.02 -28.09
C PHE A 493 25.50 14.00 -27.60
N ALA A 494 25.11 13.01 -26.78
CA ALA A 494 23.76 12.88 -26.22
C ALA A 494 23.82 12.14 -24.88
N MET A 495 23.72 12.87 -23.77
CA MET A 495 23.84 12.31 -22.43
C MET A 495 22.83 12.95 -21.48
N MET A 496 22.05 12.16 -20.77
CA MET A 496 21.12 12.64 -19.73
C MET A 496 21.65 12.28 -18.33
N LEU A 497 22.00 13.32 -17.57
CA LEU A 497 22.40 13.23 -16.16
C LEU A 497 21.18 13.26 -15.25
N ALA A 498 21.13 12.38 -14.26
CA ALA A 498 20.06 12.35 -13.27
C ALA A 498 20.01 13.66 -12.46
N GLY A 499 18.78 14.17 -12.20
CA GLY A 499 18.57 15.49 -11.60
C GLY A 499 19.17 15.63 -10.20
N ASP A 500 19.19 14.55 -9.41
CA ASP A 500 19.83 14.51 -8.10
C ASP A 500 21.36 14.66 -8.14
N LEU A 501 21.99 14.38 -9.28
CA LEU A 501 23.43 14.52 -9.47
C LEU A 501 23.85 15.88 -10.04
N VAL A 502 22.94 16.60 -10.69
CA VAL A 502 23.23 17.91 -11.33
C VAL A 502 23.86 18.92 -10.39
N PRO A 503 23.42 19.09 -9.13
CA PRO A 503 24.05 20.06 -8.21
C PRO A 503 25.48 19.72 -7.80
N HIS A 504 25.88 18.46 -7.96
CA HIS A 504 27.14 17.93 -7.44
C HIS A 504 28.26 17.80 -8.49
N PHE A 505 27.95 18.07 -9.75
CA PHE A 505 28.91 17.97 -10.83
C PHE A 505 29.12 19.31 -11.54
N ARG A 506 30.35 19.53 -12.01
CA ARG A 506 30.72 20.61 -12.94
C ARG A 506 31.82 20.10 -13.85
N PHE A 507 31.69 20.42 -15.14
CA PHE A 507 32.76 20.14 -16.12
C PHE A 507 34.00 20.99 -15.81
N ASP A 508 35.16 20.41 -16.02
CA ASP A 508 36.42 21.15 -15.95
C ASP A 508 36.63 21.99 -17.22
N GLU A 509 36.41 23.31 -17.13
CA GLU A 509 36.45 24.23 -18.27
C GLU A 509 37.83 24.33 -18.93
N ARG A 510 38.89 23.82 -18.29
CA ARG A 510 40.25 23.70 -18.90
C ARG A 510 40.27 22.66 -20.00
N MET A 511 39.42 21.61 -19.92
CA MET A 511 39.13 20.65 -20.99
C MET A 511 38.09 21.27 -21.93
N MET A 512 38.56 21.97 -22.96
CA MET A 512 37.70 22.87 -23.75
C MET A 512 36.85 22.13 -24.76
N TRP A 513 37.39 21.12 -25.46
CA TRP A 513 36.73 20.50 -26.60
C TRP A 513 36.55 18.99 -26.47
N TRP A 514 37.43 18.31 -25.74
CA TRP A 514 37.45 16.87 -25.60
C TRP A 514 37.50 16.45 -24.12
N TYR A 515 37.16 15.18 -23.84
CA TYR A 515 37.26 14.57 -22.52
C TYR A 515 36.27 15.11 -21.45
N GLY A 516 35.41 16.09 -21.76
CA GLY A 516 34.38 16.54 -20.81
C GLY A 516 33.33 15.47 -20.57
N ASP A 517 32.94 14.74 -21.60
CA ASP A 517 32.06 13.58 -21.53
C ASP A 517 32.70 12.42 -20.74
N ASP A 518 33.96 12.10 -21.01
CA ASP A 518 34.74 11.13 -20.25
C ASP A 518 34.87 11.52 -18.76
N ASP A 519 35.05 12.83 -18.49
CA ASP A 519 35.08 13.39 -17.13
C ASP A 519 33.76 13.14 -16.38
N LEU A 520 32.63 13.41 -17.01
CA LEU A 520 31.30 13.16 -16.46
C LEU A 520 31.07 11.67 -16.16
N ILE A 521 31.41 10.78 -17.14
CA ILE A 521 31.22 9.34 -16.98
C ILE A 521 32.08 8.79 -15.84
N ASN A 522 33.37 9.19 -15.77
CA ASN A 522 34.22 8.78 -14.65
C ASN A 522 33.71 9.31 -13.30
N TRP A 523 33.21 10.54 -13.27
CA TRP A 523 32.66 11.11 -12.05
C TRP A 523 31.42 10.34 -11.58
N VAL A 524 30.47 10.04 -12.49
CA VAL A 524 29.27 9.24 -12.17
C VAL A 524 29.65 7.86 -11.66
N ASN A 525 30.55 7.16 -12.33
CA ASN A 525 30.96 5.81 -11.94
C ASN A 525 31.78 5.79 -10.64
N LYS A 526 32.84 6.65 -10.54
CA LYS A 526 33.86 6.53 -9.47
C LYS A 526 33.56 7.40 -8.25
N LYS A 527 32.92 8.58 -8.41
CA LYS A 527 32.67 9.51 -7.31
C LYS A 527 31.22 9.46 -6.83
N ALA A 528 30.25 9.44 -7.74
CA ALA A 528 28.85 9.31 -7.39
C ALA A 528 28.43 7.85 -7.12
N ASN A 529 29.26 6.88 -7.49
CA ASN A 529 29.00 5.43 -7.35
C ASN A 529 27.66 5.02 -7.99
N ARG A 530 27.42 5.53 -9.22
CA ARG A 530 26.19 5.29 -9.99
C ARG A 530 26.53 4.63 -11.34
N LEU A 531 25.53 3.99 -11.94
CA LEU A 531 25.67 3.32 -13.23
C LEU A 531 25.54 4.32 -14.39
N CYS A 532 26.31 4.07 -15.45
CA CYS A 532 26.15 4.69 -16.77
C CYS A 532 25.54 3.65 -17.71
N VAL A 533 24.46 4.00 -18.44
CA VAL A 533 23.70 3.07 -19.27
C VAL A 533 23.53 3.61 -20.69
N ILE A 534 23.72 2.75 -21.69
CA ILE A 534 23.36 3.00 -23.08
C ILE A 534 22.03 2.30 -23.32
N SER A 535 20.94 3.07 -23.44
CA SER A 535 19.61 2.49 -23.44
C SER A 535 19.01 2.31 -24.82
N ALA A 536 18.50 1.11 -25.06
CA ALA A 536 17.74 0.77 -26.26
C ALA A 536 16.35 1.44 -26.33
N LYS A 537 15.85 1.96 -25.20
CA LYS A 537 14.58 2.71 -25.12
C LYS A 537 14.63 4.07 -25.80
N ALA A 538 15.83 4.60 -26.01
CA ALA A 538 16.07 5.86 -26.69
C ALA A 538 16.96 5.66 -27.92
N ARG A 539 16.59 6.28 -29.03
CA ARG A 539 17.32 6.20 -30.29
C ARG A 539 17.69 7.58 -30.79
N CYS A 540 18.87 7.70 -31.39
CA CYS A 540 19.34 8.92 -32.03
C CYS A 540 20.19 8.61 -33.27
N HIS A 541 20.49 9.66 -34.01
CA HIS A 541 21.50 9.63 -35.10
C HIS A 541 22.39 10.86 -34.93
N HIS A 542 23.70 10.73 -35.18
CA HIS A 542 24.67 11.81 -35.05
C HIS A 542 25.34 12.09 -36.39
N GLY A 543 25.42 13.36 -36.81
CA GLY A 543 25.92 13.81 -38.08
C GLY A 543 27.46 13.82 -38.23
N HIS A 544 28.19 13.21 -37.30
CA HIS A 544 29.64 13.10 -37.26
C HIS A 544 30.41 14.42 -37.34
N SER A 545 30.25 15.24 -36.25
CA SER A 545 31.13 16.40 -35.97
C SER A 545 31.18 17.45 -37.11
N VAL A 546 30.03 17.79 -37.68
CA VAL A 546 29.89 18.72 -38.81
C VAL A 546 30.67 20.03 -38.56
N THR A 547 30.60 20.58 -37.35
CA THR A 547 31.27 21.83 -36.98
C THR A 547 32.79 21.73 -36.96
N ILE A 548 33.37 20.60 -36.51
CA ILE A 548 34.81 20.42 -36.39
C ILE A 548 35.42 20.07 -37.74
N THR A 549 34.72 19.27 -38.58
CA THR A 549 35.20 18.86 -39.88
C THR A 549 35.15 20.00 -40.91
N SER A 550 34.18 20.90 -40.83
CA SER A 550 34.01 22.01 -41.76
C SER A 550 34.78 23.29 -41.36
N ASN A 551 35.05 23.51 -40.07
CA ASN A 551 35.75 24.71 -39.61
C ASN A 551 36.46 24.46 -38.25
N PRO A 552 37.57 23.68 -38.25
CA PRO A 552 38.28 23.37 -37.00
C PRO A 552 38.85 24.63 -36.37
N PRO A 553 38.82 24.75 -35.01
CA PRO A 553 39.47 25.86 -34.31
C PRO A 553 40.97 25.93 -34.57
N ASP A 554 41.54 27.15 -34.56
CA ASP A 554 42.98 27.32 -34.59
C ASP A 554 43.64 26.55 -33.42
N ASN A 555 44.73 25.81 -33.73
CA ASN A 555 45.40 24.94 -32.76
C ASN A 555 44.56 23.74 -32.20
N PHE A 556 43.56 23.28 -32.90
CA PHE A 556 42.67 22.18 -32.49
C PHE A 556 43.43 20.96 -31.93
N ASN A 557 44.39 20.39 -32.70
CA ASN A 557 45.17 19.21 -32.28
C ASN A 557 45.97 19.46 -30.97
N LYS A 558 46.49 20.69 -30.79
CA LYS A 558 47.22 21.05 -29.58
C LYS A 558 46.29 21.09 -28.37
N GLN A 559 45.08 21.63 -28.54
CA GLN A 559 44.10 21.68 -27.47
C GLN A 559 43.58 20.28 -27.09
N VAL A 560 43.36 19.39 -28.06
CA VAL A 560 42.97 17.99 -27.80
C VAL A 560 44.03 17.29 -26.92
N GLU A 561 45.34 17.55 -27.19
CA GLU A 561 46.41 16.96 -26.39
C GLU A 561 46.44 17.56 -24.95
N ILE A 562 46.19 18.85 -24.80
CA ILE A 562 46.06 19.50 -23.50
C ILE A 562 44.89 18.91 -22.72
N ASP A 563 43.71 18.79 -23.34
CA ASP A 563 42.51 18.22 -22.74
C ASP A 563 42.75 16.78 -22.28
N ARG A 564 43.49 15.98 -23.08
CA ARG A 564 43.86 14.61 -22.71
C ARG A 564 44.75 14.58 -21.48
N GLN A 565 45.76 15.43 -21.41
CA GLN A 565 46.68 15.48 -20.26
C GLN A 565 45.98 15.91 -18.98
N LEU A 566 45.08 16.89 -19.06
CA LEU A 566 44.26 17.33 -17.92
C LEU A 566 43.34 16.22 -17.42
N PHE A 567 42.71 15.47 -18.33
CA PHE A 567 41.88 14.34 -17.99
C PHE A 567 42.69 13.22 -17.31
N GLU A 568 43.81 12.83 -17.90
CA GLU A 568 44.69 11.80 -17.33
C GLU A 568 45.23 12.22 -15.96
N GLN A 569 45.65 13.47 -15.79
CA GLN A 569 46.07 14.00 -14.48
C GLN A 569 44.94 13.93 -13.42
N LYS A 570 43.72 14.28 -13.80
CA LYS A 570 42.55 14.27 -12.88
C LYS A 570 42.19 12.87 -12.42
N TRP A 571 42.35 11.84 -13.28
CA TRP A 571 41.84 10.49 -13.04
C TRP A 571 42.90 9.40 -12.85
N SER A 572 44.18 9.76 -12.88
CA SER A 572 45.30 8.83 -12.63
C SER A 572 45.66 8.66 -11.14
N ALA A 573 45.00 9.39 -10.25
CA ALA A 573 45.23 9.39 -8.79
C ALA A 573 44.31 8.40 -8.07
#